data_27f5aca046646ea01f55f01ebd16440b
#
_entry.id   27f5aca046646ea01f55f01ebd16440b
#
_cell.length_a   1.000
_cell.length_b   1.000
_cell.length_c   1.000
_cell.angle_alpha   90.00
_cell.angle_beta   90.00
_cell.angle_gamma   90.00
#
_symmetry.space_group_name_H-M   'P 1'
#
loop_
_entity.id
_entity.type
_entity.pdbx_description
1 polymer ?
#
loop_
_entity_poly.entity_id
_entity_poly.type
_entity_poly.pdbx_seq_one_letter_code
_entity_poly.pdbx_strand_id
1 'polypeptide(L)'
;MIAVLHTQHGYPLTTLCQVLSLARSSFYAQPDKPADGALREAIQEIQGQFPTYGTRRVTAQLRRAPYHMTVNRKRVQAVMRRKQWLQPCKRAKKRTTNSQHGYPRYPNLVKDVVIDHPNQVWVSDITYIRLQNEFVYLAVIMDVFTRRIRGWHLSRSLDQTLTLTACQMALRTHVPEIHHNDQGVQYAATDYVALLQDQQVQISMAAVGKSQENPFAERLNRTIKEEEVALTEYLDFKDALDQIGHFIEQVYQHKRIHSALGYLTPAEFEAQWLARQEKPQPLP
;
A
#
# COMPACT_ATOMS: atom_id res chain seq x y z
N MET A 1 25.37 -13.92 35.52
CA MET A 1 25.25 -14.81 36.71
C MET A 1 25.65 -16.25 36.38
N ILE A 2 24.92 -17.00 35.54
CA ILE A 2 25.26 -18.41 35.18
C ILE A 2 26.67 -18.56 34.61
N ALA A 3 27.08 -17.69 33.69
CA ALA A 3 28.43 -17.74 33.13
C ALA A 3 29.52 -17.56 34.17
N VAL A 4 29.35 -16.63 35.11
CA VAL A 4 30.28 -16.36 36.19
C VAL A 4 30.40 -17.58 37.14
N LEU A 5 29.26 -18.15 37.55
CA LEU A 5 29.24 -19.33 38.42
C LEU A 5 29.85 -20.56 37.76
N HIS A 6 29.65 -20.72 36.44
CA HIS A 6 30.26 -21.82 35.71
C HIS A 6 31.76 -21.66 35.49
N THR A 7 32.21 -20.45 35.04
CA THR A 7 33.62 -20.22 34.69
C THR A 7 34.50 -19.93 35.89
N GLN A 8 34.01 -19.20 36.90
CA GLN A 8 34.81 -18.82 38.06
C GLN A 8 34.73 -19.79 39.24
N HIS A 9 33.59 -20.46 39.40
CA HIS A 9 33.33 -21.36 40.55
C HIS A 9 33.20 -22.82 40.15
N GLY A 10 33.35 -23.22 38.89
CA GLY A 10 33.38 -24.59 38.43
C GLY A 10 32.07 -25.39 38.52
N TYR A 11 30.93 -24.71 38.80
CA TYR A 11 29.66 -25.42 38.89
C TYR A 11 29.19 -25.98 37.54
N PRO A 12 28.68 -27.24 37.51
CA PRO A 12 28.17 -27.82 36.28
C PRO A 12 27.03 -27.00 35.69
N LEU A 13 27.11 -26.67 34.39
CA LEU A 13 26.12 -25.87 33.69
C LEU A 13 24.71 -26.49 33.74
N THR A 14 24.63 -27.82 33.72
CA THR A 14 23.38 -28.58 33.88
C THR A 14 22.68 -28.27 35.18
N THR A 15 23.41 -28.28 36.28
CA THR A 15 22.90 -28.00 37.64
C THR A 15 22.44 -26.53 37.74
N LEU A 16 23.24 -25.59 37.22
CA LEU A 16 22.89 -24.19 37.24
C LEU A 16 21.62 -23.88 36.42
N CYS A 17 21.48 -24.50 35.25
CA CYS A 17 20.29 -24.36 34.42
C CYS A 17 19.03 -24.96 35.04
N GLN A 18 19.18 -26.13 35.75
CA GLN A 18 18.06 -26.76 36.49
C GLN A 18 17.59 -25.88 37.65
N VAL A 19 18.52 -25.42 38.50
CA VAL A 19 18.21 -24.58 39.66
C VAL A 19 17.51 -23.26 39.25
N LEU A 20 17.91 -22.68 38.12
CA LEU A 20 17.36 -21.43 37.63
C LEU A 20 16.19 -21.62 36.66
N SER A 21 15.69 -22.84 36.48
CA SER A 21 14.59 -23.18 35.55
C SER A 21 14.82 -22.65 34.14
N LEU A 22 16.07 -22.68 33.65
CA LEU A 22 16.47 -22.22 32.34
C LEU A 22 16.84 -23.39 31.42
N ALA A 23 16.34 -23.41 30.21
CA ALA A 23 16.78 -24.37 29.21
C ALA A 23 18.28 -24.13 28.89
N ARG A 24 19.10 -25.24 28.82
CA ARG A 24 20.53 -25.12 28.44
C ARG A 24 20.73 -24.37 27.10
N SER A 25 19.82 -24.56 26.16
CA SER A 25 19.82 -23.81 24.86
C SER A 25 19.77 -22.30 25.06
N SER A 26 19.10 -21.80 26.10
CA SER A 26 19.02 -20.37 26.42
C SER A 26 20.36 -19.81 26.92
N PHE A 27 21.19 -20.62 27.58
CA PHE A 27 22.53 -20.21 27.98
C PHE A 27 23.46 -20.02 26.78
N TYR A 28 23.37 -20.93 25.80
CA TYR A 28 24.17 -20.87 24.58
C TYR A 28 23.55 -19.95 23.51
N ALA A 29 22.34 -19.45 23.71
CA ALA A 29 21.73 -18.48 22.84
C ALA A 29 22.48 -17.16 22.96
N GLN A 30 23.44 -16.91 22.06
CA GLN A 30 24.15 -15.64 22.02
C GLN A 30 23.18 -14.52 21.65
N PRO A 31 23.12 -13.45 22.44
CA PRO A 31 22.14 -12.38 22.22
C PRO A 31 22.30 -11.64 20.89
N ASP A 32 23.49 -11.50 20.36
CA ASP A 32 23.74 -10.89 19.04
C ASP A 32 24.96 -11.56 18.40
N LYS A 33 24.72 -12.40 17.38
CA LYS A 33 25.81 -12.80 16.49
C LYS A 33 26.28 -11.56 15.71
N PRO A 34 27.60 -11.41 15.45
CA PRO A 34 28.13 -10.33 14.63
C PRO A 34 27.42 -10.19 13.28
N ALA A 35 26.90 -11.31 12.75
CA ALA A 35 26.09 -11.34 11.53
C ALA A 35 24.74 -10.60 11.61
N ASP A 36 24.27 -10.16 12.78
CA ASP A 36 23.01 -9.42 12.94
C ASP A 36 23.22 -7.89 12.87
N GLY A 37 24.45 -7.39 12.93
CA GLY A 37 24.73 -5.95 12.83
C GLY A 37 24.28 -5.34 11.51
N ALA A 38 24.82 -5.83 10.41
CA ALA A 38 24.44 -5.37 9.05
C ALA A 38 22.95 -5.60 8.74
N LEU A 39 22.39 -6.74 9.19
CA LEU A 39 20.96 -6.99 9.04
C LEU A 39 20.11 -5.98 9.81
N ARG A 40 20.50 -5.64 11.03
CA ARG A 40 19.82 -4.66 11.85
C ARG A 40 19.85 -3.27 11.23
N GLU A 41 21.00 -2.83 10.74
CA GLU A 41 21.18 -1.53 10.06
C GLU A 41 20.31 -1.45 8.82
N ALA A 42 20.33 -2.47 7.96
CA ALA A 42 19.49 -2.53 6.77
C ALA A 42 17.97 -2.51 7.13
N ILE A 43 17.54 -3.24 8.17
CA ILE A 43 16.14 -3.19 8.63
C ILE A 43 15.81 -1.80 9.16
N GLN A 44 16.71 -1.15 9.90
CA GLN A 44 16.50 0.20 10.43
C GLN A 44 16.35 1.23 9.32
N GLU A 45 17.17 1.15 8.29
CA GLU A 45 17.10 2.02 7.11
C GLU A 45 15.75 1.83 6.36
N ILE A 46 15.35 0.56 6.12
CA ILE A 46 14.05 0.25 5.51
C ILE A 46 12.90 0.80 6.35
N GLN A 47 12.95 0.67 7.68
CA GLN A 47 11.92 1.21 8.57
C GLN A 47 11.93 2.74 8.61
N GLY A 48 13.07 3.39 8.42
CA GLY A 48 13.16 4.85 8.26
C GLY A 48 12.46 5.33 7.01
N GLN A 49 12.61 4.62 5.88
CA GLN A 49 11.96 4.96 4.62
C GLN A 49 10.48 4.52 4.56
N PHE A 50 10.14 3.38 5.16
CA PHE A 50 8.82 2.75 5.14
C PHE A 50 8.39 2.31 6.56
N PRO A 51 8.01 3.24 7.44
CA PRO A 51 7.70 2.94 8.84
C PRO A 51 6.57 1.92 9.01
N THR A 52 5.68 1.82 8.04
CA THR A 52 4.51 0.91 8.07
C THR A 52 4.80 -0.51 7.54
N TYR A 53 6.03 -0.78 7.07
CA TYR A 53 6.36 -2.09 6.56
C TYR A 53 6.43 -3.14 7.67
N GLY A 54 5.59 -4.16 7.57
CA GLY A 54 5.70 -5.36 8.42
C GLY A 54 6.76 -6.33 7.89
N THR A 55 7.04 -7.35 8.70
CA THR A 55 8.10 -8.36 8.46
C THR A 55 8.15 -8.91 7.03
N ARG A 56 7.00 -9.12 6.36
CA ARG A 56 6.98 -9.66 4.99
C ARG A 56 7.59 -8.69 3.98
N ARG A 57 7.19 -7.41 4.03
CA ARG A 57 7.71 -6.37 3.12
C ARG A 57 9.18 -6.07 3.42
N VAL A 58 9.56 -5.97 4.69
CA VAL A 58 10.97 -5.80 5.09
C VAL A 58 11.83 -6.95 4.56
N THR A 59 11.36 -8.21 4.68
CA THR A 59 12.10 -9.37 4.13
C THR A 59 12.21 -9.31 2.60
N ALA A 60 11.18 -8.85 1.90
CA ALA A 60 11.23 -8.70 0.45
C ALA A 60 12.17 -7.56 0.04
N GLN A 61 12.13 -6.43 0.75
CA GLN A 61 12.98 -5.28 0.49
C GLN A 61 14.46 -5.60 0.70
N LEU A 62 14.82 -6.38 1.73
CA LEU A 62 16.19 -6.83 1.98
C LEU A 62 16.79 -7.65 0.83
N ARG A 63 15.97 -8.33 0.03
CA ARG A 63 16.44 -9.09 -1.15
C ARG A 63 16.71 -8.25 -2.37
N ARG A 64 16.22 -7.01 -2.38
CA ARG A 64 16.36 -6.05 -3.48
C ARG A 64 17.60 -5.19 -3.31
N ALA A 65 17.99 -4.46 -4.37
CA ALA A 65 18.98 -3.41 -4.26
C ALA A 65 18.57 -2.36 -3.20
N PRO A 66 19.48 -1.76 -2.48
CA PRO A 66 20.92 -1.99 -2.49
C PRO A 66 21.40 -3.16 -1.60
N TYR A 67 20.48 -3.80 -0.83
CA TYR A 67 20.86 -4.73 0.25
C TYR A 67 21.30 -6.11 -0.26
N HIS A 68 20.60 -6.69 -1.24
CA HIS A 68 20.83 -8.04 -1.81
C HIS A 68 21.03 -9.15 -0.75
N MET A 69 20.30 -9.05 0.39
CA MET A 69 20.41 -9.98 1.51
C MET A 69 19.42 -11.14 1.38
N THR A 70 19.91 -12.37 1.30
CA THR A 70 19.08 -13.57 1.38
C THR A 70 18.89 -13.98 2.83
N VAL A 71 17.80 -13.52 3.44
CA VAL A 71 17.51 -13.75 4.87
C VAL A 71 16.16 -14.43 5.04
N ASN A 72 16.11 -15.38 6.01
CA ASN A 72 14.84 -16.02 6.39
C ASN A 72 13.95 -15.02 7.14
N ARG A 73 12.65 -14.99 6.77
CA ARG A 73 11.65 -14.13 7.42
C ARG A 73 11.59 -14.29 8.95
N LYS A 74 11.78 -15.51 9.49
CA LYS A 74 11.80 -15.75 10.95
C LYS A 74 12.93 -14.96 11.62
N ARG A 75 14.12 -14.86 10.99
CA ARG A 75 15.25 -14.07 11.49
C ARG A 75 14.95 -12.58 11.46
N VAL A 76 14.39 -12.06 10.34
CA VAL A 76 13.93 -10.66 10.25
C VAL A 76 12.91 -10.36 11.34
N GLN A 77 11.91 -11.22 11.53
CA GLN A 77 10.90 -11.07 12.57
C GLN A 77 11.50 -11.05 13.98
N ALA A 78 12.49 -11.89 14.25
CA ALA A 78 13.18 -11.92 15.55
C ALA A 78 13.93 -10.61 15.84
N VAL A 79 14.63 -10.05 14.85
CA VAL A 79 15.30 -8.75 14.96
C VAL A 79 14.28 -7.64 15.20
N MET A 80 13.24 -7.56 14.38
CA MET A 80 12.19 -6.55 14.50
C MET A 80 11.45 -6.63 15.84
N ARG A 81 11.22 -7.85 16.38
CA ARG A 81 10.59 -8.04 17.70
C ARG A 81 11.49 -7.52 18.82
N ARG A 82 12.78 -7.86 18.81
CA ARG A 82 13.76 -7.40 19.81
C ARG A 82 13.89 -5.88 19.86
N LYS A 83 13.74 -5.22 18.71
CA LYS A 83 13.81 -3.76 18.56
C LYS A 83 12.46 -3.05 18.65
N GLN A 84 11.38 -3.78 18.91
CA GLN A 84 10.01 -3.24 18.97
C GLN A 84 9.54 -2.57 17.66
N TRP A 85 10.05 -3.01 16.51
CA TRP A 85 9.70 -2.52 15.18
C TRP A 85 8.54 -3.27 14.51
N LEU A 86 7.88 -4.18 15.24
CA LEU A 86 6.72 -4.89 14.72
C LEU A 86 5.50 -3.95 14.66
N GLN A 87 4.82 -3.97 13.53
CA GLN A 87 3.59 -3.20 13.36
C GLN A 87 2.49 -3.71 14.30
N PRO A 88 1.76 -2.80 14.99
CA PRO A 88 0.64 -3.19 15.84
C PRO A 88 -0.49 -3.79 15.00
N CYS A 89 -1.24 -4.72 15.60
CA CYS A 89 -2.44 -5.26 14.98
C CYS A 89 -3.53 -4.18 14.94
N LYS A 90 -3.98 -3.80 13.74
CA LYS A 90 -4.98 -2.75 13.56
C LYS A 90 -6.39 -3.30 13.81
N ARG A 91 -7.20 -2.59 14.62
CA ARG A 91 -8.62 -2.90 14.82
C ARG A 91 -9.44 -2.38 13.64
N ALA A 92 -10.48 -3.11 13.25
CA ALA A 92 -11.43 -2.67 12.23
C ALA A 92 -12.18 -1.41 12.69
N LYS A 93 -12.31 -0.41 11.82
CA LYS A 93 -13.09 0.81 12.07
C LYS A 93 -14.50 0.68 11.46
N LYS A 94 -15.51 1.27 12.09
CA LYS A 94 -16.88 1.35 11.57
C LYS A 94 -16.97 2.28 10.36
N ARG A 95 -17.86 1.96 9.43
CA ARG A 95 -18.10 2.65 8.15
C ARG A 95 -19.20 3.69 8.25
N THR A 96 -19.08 4.76 7.44
CA THR A 96 -20.12 5.77 7.23
C THR A 96 -20.07 6.23 5.78
N THR A 97 -21.04 5.82 4.95
CA THR A 97 -21.26 6.34 3.59
C THR A 97 -22.74 6.61 3.38
N ASN A 98 -23.09 7.75 2.77
CA ASN A 98 -24.46 8.10 2.39
C ASN A 98 -24.54 8.19 0.86
N SER A 99 -25.40 7.34 0.23
CA SER A 99 -25.49 7.17 -1.23
C SER A 99 -26.92 7.37 -1.74
N GLN A 100 -27.71 8.28 -1.13
CA GLN A 100 -29.07 8.57 -1.59
C GLN A 100 -29.08 9.81 -2.50
N HIS A 101 -29.10 9.59 -3.81
CA HIS A 101 -29.29 10.64 -4.82
C HIS A 101 -30.13 10.14 -6.01
N GLY A 102 -30.71 11.09 -6.79
CA GLY A 102 -31.58 10.81 -7.94
C GLY A 102 -30.89 10.64 -9.31
N TYR A 103 -29.55 10.51 -9.35
CA TYR A 103 -28.81 10.35 -10.62
C TYR A 103 -28.92 8.93 -11.19
N PRO A 104 -28.62 8.75 -12.51
CA PRO A 104 -28.60 7.44 -13.16
C PRO A 104 -27.68 6.45 -12.41
N ARG A 105 -28.13 5.20 -12.35
CA ARG A 105 -27.37 4.10 -11.72
C ARG A 105 -26.85 3.18 -12.79
N TYR A 106 -25.57 2.83 -12.71
CA TYR A 106 -24.91 1.90 -13.61
C TYR A 106 -24.76 0.52 -12.95
N PRO A 107 -24.81 -0.58 -13.72
CA PRO A 107 -24.62 -1.92 -13.18
C PRO A 107 -23.20 -2.12 -12.69
N ASN A 108 -23.00 -3.06 -11.76
CA ASN A 108 -21.66 -3.50 -11.37
C ASN A 108 -21.13 -4.48 -12.41
N LEU A 109 -20.23 -4.03 -13.26
CA LEU A 109 -19.63 -4.80 -14.34
C LEU A 109 -18.37 -5.58 -13.90
N VAL A 110 -17.82 -5.30 -12.70
CA VAL A 110 -16.50 -5.84 -12.29
C VAL A 110 -16.60 -7.04 -11.35
N LYS A 111 -17.80 -7.42 -10.95
CA LYS A 111 -18.00 -8.45 -9.91
C LYS A 111 -17.40 -9.81 -10.28
N ASP A 112 -17.53 -10.22 -11.55
CA ASP A 112 -17.11 -11.54 -12.04
C ASP A 112 -16.01 -11.44 -13.12
N VAL A 113 -15.38 -10.27 -13.26
CA VAL A 113 -14.33 -10.02 -14.26
C VAL A 113 -13.00 -10.56 -13.77
N VAL A 114 -12.36 -11.38 -14.58
CA VAL A 114 -10.95 -11.75 -14.39
C VAL A 114 -10.09 -10.62 -14.96
N ILE A 115 -9.34 -9.96 -14.10
CA ILE A 115 -8.49 -8.82 -14.49
C ILE A 115 -7.10 -9.36 -14.83
N ASP A 116 -6.72 -9.31 -16.10
CA ASP A 116 -5.52 -9.97 -16.66
C ASP A 116 -4.59 -9.04 -17.45
N HIS A 117 -4.99 -7.79 -17.70
CA HIS A 117 -4.16 -6.81 -18.42
C HIS A 117 -4.31 -5.37 -17.87
N PRO A 118 -3.34 -4.47 -18.16
CA PRO A 118 -3.42 -3.05 -17.78
C PRO A 118 -4.59 -2.34 -18.45
N ASN A 119 -5.17 -1.39 -17.74
CA ASN A 119 -6.27 -0.54 -18.20
C ASN A 119 -7.58 -1.29 -18.50
N GLN A 120 -7.72 -2.55 -18.11
CA GLN A 120 -8.99 -3.26 -18.20
C GLN A 120 -10.01 -2.69 -17.23
N VAL A 121 -9.63 -2.49 -15.96
CA VAL A 121 -10.50 -1.91 -14.94
C VAL A 121 -9.75 -0.82 -14.18
N TRP A 122 -10.30 0.39 -14.19
CA TRP A 122 -9.90 1.43 -13.26
C TRP A 122 -10.92 1.56 -12.14
N VAL A 123 -10.43 1.82 -10.94
CA VAL A 123 -11.26 2.10 -9.76
C VAL A 123 -10.97 3.50 -9.27
N SER A 124 -12.01 4.18 -8.78
CA SER A 124 -11.89 5.50 -8.18
C SER A 124 -12.63 5.58 -6.86
N ASP A 125 -12.17 6.48 -6.01
CA ASP A 125 -12.81 6.80 -4.74
C ASP A 125 -12.31 8.17 -4.24
N ILE A 126 -13.11 8.81 -3.38
CA ILE A 126 -12.77 10.06 -2.72
C ILE A 126 -12.47 9.79 -1.25
N THR A 127 -11.41 10.43 -0.76
CA THR A 127 -11.11 10.36 0.66
C THR A 127 -10.94 11.75 1.28
N TYR A 128 -11.34 11.88 2.55
CA TYR A 128 -11.24 13.09 3.34
C TYR A 128 -9.90 13.09 4.06
N ILE A 129 -9.19 14.21 3.99
CA ILE A 129 -7.94 14.45 4.70
C ILE A 129 -8.13 15.66 5.59
N ARG A 130 -7.82 15.53 6.87
CA ARG A 130 -7.91 16.61 7.83
C ARG A 130 -6.56 17.31 7.91
N LEU A 131 -6.55 18.59 7.58
CA LEU A 131 -5.46 19.51 7.92
C LEU A 131 -5.73 20.14 9.31
N GLN A 132 -4.85 20.99 9.78
CA GLN A 132 -5.00 21.59 11.11
C GLN A 132 -6.35 22.32 11.28
N ASN A 133 -6.76 23.13 10.30
CA ASN A 133 -7.92 24.01 10.41
C ASN A 133 -9.01 23.72 9.36
N GLU A 134 -8.78 22.84 8.40
CA GLU A 134 -9.73 22.55 7.32
C GLU A 134 -9.73 21.07 6.92
N PHE A 135 -10.77 20.66 6.21
CA PHE A 135 -10.78 19.38 5.50
C PHE A 135 -10.51 19.61 4.02
N VAL A 136 -9.73 18.71 3.44
CA VAL A 136 -9.51 18.66 2.00
C VAL A 136 -9.90 17.27 1.48
N TYR A 137 -10.13 17.18 0.19
CA TYR A 137 -10.68 16.01 -0.47
C TYR A 137 -9.70 15.54 -1.53
N LEU A 138 -9.37 14.26 -1.50
CA LEU A 138 -8.49 13.64 -2.48
C LEU A 138 -9.31 12.64 -3.31
N ALA A 139 -9.43 12.88 -4.61
CA ALA A 139 -9.89 11.91 -5.58
C ALA A 139 -8.69 11.16 -6.16
N VAL A 140 -8.79 9.83 -6.26
CA VAL A 140 -7.76 8.97 -6.84
C VAL A 140 -8.36 7.98 -7.82
N ILE A 141 -7.63 7.69 -8.90
CA ILE A 141 -7.99 6.72 -9.92
C ILE A 141 -6.82 5.74 -10.07
N MET A 142 -7.08 4.46 -9.94
CA MET A 142 -6.07 3.42 -9.98
C MET A 142 -6.45 2.31 -10.96
N ASP A 143 -5.50 1.90 -11.77
CA ASP A 143 -5.59 0.66 -12.55
C ASP A 143 -5.49 -0.56 -11.62
N VAL A 144 -6.48 -1.42 -11.66
CA VAL A 144 -6.58 -2.57 -10.76
C VAL A 144 -5.52 -3.63 -11.06
N PHE A 145 -5.13 -3.82 -12.31
CA PHE A 145 -4.12 -4.81 -12.68
C PHE A 145 -2.72 -4.41 -12.21
N THR A 146 -2.26 -3.23 -12.60
CA THR A 146 -0.90 -2.75 -12.30
C THR A 146 -0.77 -2.10 -10.93
N ARG A 147 -1.87 -1.72 -10.28
CA ARG A 147 -1.92 -0.86 -9.09
C ARG A 147 -1.38 0.55 -9.33
N ARG A 148 -1.16 0.95 -10.59
CA ARG A 148 -0.74 2.32 -10.93
C ARG A 148 -1.87 3.30 -10.63
N ILE A 149 -1.54 4.40 -9.96
CA ILE A 149 -2.43 5.55 -9.87
C ILE A 149 -2.33 6.29 -11.21
N ARG A 150 -3.44 6.35 -11.94
CA ARG A 150 -3.53 6.97 -13.27
C ARG A 150 -3.84 8.46 -13.19
N GLY A 151 -4.63 8.85 -12.17
CA GLY A 151 -4.98 10.23 -11.93
C GLY A 151 -5.31 10.48 -10.47
N TRP A 152 -5.10 11.72 -10.05
CA TRP A 152 -5.45 12.17 -8.73
C TRP A 152 -5.67 13.68 -8.73
N HIS A 153 -6.44 14.17 -7.76
CA HIS A 153 -6.61 15.61 -7.52
C HIS A 153 -6.94 15.86 -6.06
N LEU A 154 -6.31 16.88 -5.47
CA LEU A 154 -6.59 17.36 -4.13
C LEU A 154 -7.32 18.71 -4.23
N SER A 155 -8.43 18.87 -3.52
CA SER A 155 -9.23 20.11 -3.52
C SER A 155 -9.77 20.44 -2.14
N ARG A 156 -10.03 21.72 -1.90
CA ARG A 156 -10.79 22.21 -0.73
C ARG A 156 -12.28 21.98 -0.88
N SER A 157 -12.76 21.79 -2.09
CA SER A 157 -14.19 21.58 -2.40
C SER A 157 -14.47 20.12 -2.77
N LEU A 158 -15.61 19.61 -2.29
CA LEU A 158 -16.13 18.29 -2.64
C LEU A 158 -17.14 18.40 -3.79
N ASP A 159 -16.85 19.19 -4.78
CA ASP A 159 -17.68 19.34 -5.98
C ASP A 159 -17.27 18.39 -7.11
N GLN A 160 -17.98 18.46 -8.24
CA GLN A 160 -17.70 17.60 -9.39
C GLN A 160 -16.32 17.86 -10.02
N THR A 161 -15.74 19.06 -9.85
CA THR A 161 -14.42 19.39 -10.43
C THR A 161 -13.31 18.54 -9.82
N LEU A 162 -13.46 18.09 -8.56
CA LEU A 162 -12.52 17.21 -7.89
C LEU A 162 -12.31 15.92 -8.66
N THR A 163 -13.39 15.21 -8.97
CA THR A 163 -13.32 13.91 -9.67
C THR A 163 -13.04 14.10 -11.17
N LEU A 164 -13.61 15.13 -11.77
CA LEU A 164 -13.41 15.46 -13.19
C LEU A 164 -11.95 15.74 -13.49
N THR A 165 -11.26 16.55 -12.68
CA THR A 165 -9.83 16.85 -12.84
C THR A 165 -8.96 15.60 -12.70
N ALA A 166 -9.25 14.74 -11.71
CA ALA A 166 -8.55 13.48 -11.56
C ALA A 166 -8.75 12.56 -12.78
N CYS A 167 -9.98 12.50 -13.31
CA CYS A 167 -10.31 11.70 -14.49
C CYS A 167 -9.63 12.24 -15.76
N GLN A 168 -9.67 13.54 -15.98
CA GLN A 168 -8.96 14.19 -17.10
C GLN A 168 -7.45 13.93 -17.04
N MET A 169 -6.84 13.98 -15.84
CA MET A 169 -5.44 13.64 -15.67
C MET A 169 -5.17 12.18 -16.08
N ALA A 170 -6.00 11.25 -15.65
CA ALA A 170 -5.85 9.83 -15.96
C ALA A 170 -5.98 9.54 -17.46
N LEU A 171 -6.98 10.13 -18.11
CA LEU A 171 -7.29 9.91 -19.52
C LEU A 171 -6.28 10.54 -20.49
N ARG A 172 -5.37 11.41 -20.03
CA ARG A 172 -4.31 11.99 -20.88
C ARG A 172 -3.33 10.95 -21.42
N THR A 173 -3.13 9.86 -20.69
CA THR A 173 -2.10 8.88 -21.02
C THR A 173 -2.67 7.52 -21.42
N HIS A 174 -3.79 7.12 -20.84
CA HIS A 174 -4.42 5.82 -21.06
C HIS A 174 -5.94 5.94 -20.96
N VAL A 175 -6.63 4.99 -21.56
CA VAL A 175 -8.10 4.87 -21.49
C VAL A 175 -8.42 3.46 -20.95
N PRO A 176 -9.29 3.31 -19.93
CA PRO A 176 -9.70 2.01 -19.44
C PRO A 176 -10.85 1.44 -20.28
N GLU A 177 -11.04 0.12 -20.23
CA GLU A 177 -12.25 -0.51 -20.75
C GLU A 177 -13.44 -0.26 -19.81
N ILE A 178 -13.22 -0.44 -18.49
CA ILE A 178 -14.23 -0.24 -17.46
C ILE A 178 -13.71 0.74 -16.42
N HIS A 179 -14.54 1.75 -16.09
CA HIS A 179 -14.31 2.63 -14.96
C HIS A 179 -15.31 2.34 -13.85
N HIS A 180 -14.83 1.85 -12.70
CA HIS A 180 -15.64 1.44 -11.57
C HIS A 180 -15.47 2.38 -10.36
N ASN A 181 -16.58 2.84 -9.80
CA ASN A 181 -16.60 3.73 -8.63
C ASN A 181 -17.74 3.36 -7.66
N ASP A 182 -17.81 4.02 -6.53
CA ASP A 182 -19.01 4.00 -5.71
C ASP A 182 -20.11 4.87 -6.34
N GLN A 183 -21.31 4.84 -5.78
CA GLN A 183 -22.43 5.67 -6.24
C GLN A 183 -22.36 7.09 -5.64
N GLY A 184 -21.19 7.71 -5.60
CA GLY A 184 -21.04 9.10 -5.19
C GLY A 184 -21.64 10.07 -6.24
N VAL A 185 -22.28 11.14 -5.76
CA VAL A 185 -22.89 12.18 -6.61
C VAL A 185 -21.91 12.71 -7.67
N GLN A 186 -20.64 12.85 -7.32
CA GLN A 186 -19.58 13.37 -8.18
C GLN A 186 -19.31 12.47 -9.38
N TYR A 187 -19.43 11.15 -9.21
CA TYR A 187 -19.23 10.16 -10.28
C TYR A 187 -20.44 9.98 -11.19
N ALA A 188 -21.62 10.34 -10.70
CA ALA A 188 -22.85 10.31 -11.46
C ALA A 188 -23.17 11.65 -12.14
N ALA A 189 -22.33 12.67 -11.96
CA ALA A 189 -22.48 14.00 -12.56
C ALA A 189 -22.39 13.91 -14.10
N THR A 190 -23.21 14.71 -14.79
CA THR A 190 -23.34 14.68 -16.25
C THR A 190 -22.00 14.84 -16.96
N ASP A 191 -21.17 15.80 -16.54
CA ASP A 191 -19.89 16.08 -17.18
C ASP A 191 -18.89 14.93 -17.01
N TYR A 192 -18.93 14.25 -15.83
CA TYR A 192 -18.08 13.09 -15.57
C TYR A 192 -18.48 11.90 -16.44
N VAL A 193 -19.78 11.65 -16.53
CA VAL A 193 -20.35 10.58 -17.37
C VAL A 193 -20.06 10.85 -18.84
N ALA A 194 -20.29 12.08 -19.32
CA ALA A 194 -20.01 12.48 -20.69
C ALA A 194 -18.53 12.28 -21.06
N LEU A 195 -17.62 12.69 -20.18
CA LEU A 195 -16.16 12.50 -20.40
C LEU A 195 -15.80 11.03 -20.60
N LEU A 196 -16.36 10.11 -19.82
CA LEU A 196 -16.11 8.69 -19.96
C LEU A 196 -16.76 8.10 -21.23
N GLN A 197 -17.99 8.53 -21.56
CA GLN A 197 -18.71 8.09 -22.76
C GLN A 197 -18.02 8.56 -24.05
N ASP A 198 -17.50 9.78 -24.09
CA ASP A 198 -16.72 10.30 -25.21
C ASP A 198 -15.46 9.47 -25.49
N GLN A 199 -14.91 8.84 -24.45
CA GLN A 199 -13.78 7.92 -24.56
C GLN A 199 -14.20 6.44 -24.72
N GLN A 200 -15.50 6.17 -24.91
CA GLN A 200 -16.07 4.81 -25.04
C GLN A 200 -15.81 3.90 -23.82
N VAL A 201 -15.60 4.47 -22.63
CA VAL A 201 -15.38 3.76 -21.39
C VAL A 201 -16.70 3.24 -20.83
N GLN A 202 -16.74 1.96 -20.45
CA GLN A 202 -17.90 1.38 -19.77
C GLN A 202 -17.93 1.84 -18.32
N ILE A 203 -19.07 2.40 -17.89
CA ILE A 203 -19.26 2.88 -16.53
C ILE A 203 -19.84 1.78 -15.67
N SER A 204 -19.21 1.54 -14.54
CA SER A 204 -19.60 0.55 -13.55
C SER A 204 -19.69 1.18 -12.16
N MET A 205 -20.71 0.82 -11.39
CA MET A 205 -20.91 1.35 -10.03
C MET A 205 -21.17 0.24 -9.02
N ALA A 206 -20.59 0.37 -7.83
CA ALA A 206 -20.93 -0.45 -6.69
C ALA A 206 -22.40 -0.22 -6.28
N ALA A 207 -23.08 -1.23 -5.76
CA ALA A 207 -24.46 -1.07 -5.31
C ALA A 207 -24.57 -0.16 -4.08
N VAL A 208 -25.71 0.50 -3.91
CA VAL A 208 -25.99 1.41 -2.78
C VAL A 208 -25.68 0.76 -1.44
N GLY A 209 -24.84 1.41 -0.64
CA GLY A 209 -24.45 0.91 0.68
C GLY A 209 -23.48 -0.27 0.67
N LYS A 210 -23.06 -0.76 -0.50
CA LYS A 210 -22.11 -1.86 -0.66
C LYS A 210 -20.71 -1.37 -1.04
N SER A 211 -20.13 -0.48 -0.27
CA SER A 211 -18.75 0.01 -0.49
C SER A 211 -17.71 -1.12 -0.57
N GLN A 212 -18.01 -2.29 0.00
CA GLN A 212 -17.19 -3.49 -0.15
C GLN A 212 -17.13 -4.04 -1.59
N GLU A 213 -17.94 -3.52 -2.51
CA GLU A 213 -17.85 -3.83 -3.93
C GLU A 213 -16.76 -3.00 -4.65
N ASN A 214 -16.14 -1.99 -3.98
CA ASN A 214 -14.95 -1.26 -4.46
C ASN A 214 -13.72 -1.46 -3.53
N PRO A 215 -13.29 -2.71 -3.27
CA PRO A 215 -12.27 -3.00 -2.26
C PRO A 215 -10.88 -2.48 -2.64
N PHE A 216 -10.60 -2.34 -3.93
CA PHE A 216 -9.31 -1.87 -4.42
C PHE A 216 -9.10 -0.38 -4.15
N ALA A 217 -10.09 0.45 -4.42
CA ALA A 217 -10.02 1.88 -4.13
C ALA A 217 -10.02 2.14 -2.61
N GLU A 218 -10.84 1.43 -1.83
CA GLU A 218 -10.77 1.49 -0.36
C GLU A 218 -9.38 1.12 0.18
N ARG A 219 -8.77 0.09 -0.39
CA ARG A 219 -7.41 -0.32 0.01
C ARG A 219 -6.38 0.73 -0.35
N LEU A 220 -6.49 1.38 -1.52
CA LEU A 220 -5.61 2.47 -1.93
C LEU A 220 -5.72 3.64 -0.95
N ASN A 221 -6.94 4.13 -0.70
CA ASN A 221 -7.20 5.22 0.23
C ASN A 221 -6.67 4.93 1.63
N ARG A 222 -6.85 3.69 2.10
CA ARG A 222 -6.25 3.24 3.36
C ARG A 222 -4.73 3.32 3.32
N THR A 223 -4.10 2.92 2.22
CA THR A 223 -2.64 2.97 2.07
C THR A 223 -2.14 4.41 2.14
N ILE A 224 -2.76 5.34 1.40
CA ILE A 224 -2.40 6.76 1.44
C ILE A 224 -2.57 7.32 2.85
N LYS A 225 -3.70 7.03 3.51
CA LYS A 225 -3.93 7.49 4.89
C LYS A 225 -2.94 6.94 5.90
N GLU A 226 -2.54 5.70 5.78
CA GLU A 226 -1.68 5.04 6.76
C GLU A 226 -0.19 5.30 6.51
N GLU A 227 0.21 5.47 5.26
CA GLU A 227 1.62 5.53 4.87
C GLU A 227 2.09 6.96 4.57
N GLU A 228 1.16 7.91 4.41
CA GLU A 228 1.43 9.33 4.20
C GLU A 228 0.71 10.20 5.24
N VAL A 229 -0.62 10.29 5.18
CA VAL A 229 -1.41 11.25 5.95
C VAL A 229 -1.25 11.10 7.47
N ALA A 230 -1.14 9.87 7.98
CA ALA A 230 -0.99 9.60 9.42
C ALA A 230 0.44 9.81 9.94
N LEU A 231 1.40 10.00 9.06
CA LEU A 231 2.83 10.16 9.38
C LEU A 231 3.31 11.61 9.18
N THR A 232 2.49 12.44 8.55
CA THR A 232 2.85 13.80 8.14
C THR A 232 1.92 14.82 8.78
N GLU A 233 2.47 15.90 9.28
CA GLU A 233 1.74 17.10 9.71
C GLU A 233 1.86 18.14 8.60
N TYR A 234 0.74 18.44 7.93
CA TYR A 234 0.70 19.45 6.87
C TYR A 234 0.52 20.84 7.42
N LEU A 235 1.35 21.80 6.99
CA LEU A 235 1.28 23.19 7.41
C LEU A 235 0.03 23.88 6.84
N ASP A 236 -0.22 23.67 5.54
CA ASP A 236 -1.34 24.24 4.79
C ASP A 236 -1.75 23.36 3.63
N PHE A 237 -2.69 23.85 2.81
CA PHE A 237 -3.16 23.14 1.62
C PHE A 237 -2.06 22.90 0.58
N LYS A 238 -1.17 23.87 0.40
CA LYS A 238 -0.09 23.77 -0.60
C LYS A 238 0.91 22.71 -0.17
N ASP A 239 1.30 22.71 1.08
CA ASP A 239 2.18 21.70 1.67
C ASP A 239 1.55 20.29 1.57
N ALA A 240 0.24 20.17 1.87
CA ALA A 240 -0.48 18.90 1.69
C ALA A 240 -0.50 18.44 0.23
N LEU A 241 -0.71 19.36 -0.72
CA LEU A 241 -0.70 19.07 -2.14
C LEU A 241 0.67 18.56 -2.61
N ASP A 242 1.73 19.24 -2.20
CA ASP A 242 3.12 18.89 -2.57
C ASP A 242 3.53 17.54 -1.99
N GLN A 243 3.27 17.29 -0.69
CA GLN A 243 3.66 16.06 0.00
C GLN A 243 2.84 14.85 -0.45
N ILE A 244 1.51 14.97 -0.54
CA ILE A 244 0.63 13.91 -1.05
C ILE A 244 0.95 13.61 -2.52
N GLY A 245 1.18 14.64 -3.34
CA GLY A 245 1.61 14.49 -4.72
C GLY A 245 2.93 13.74 -4.82
N HIS A 246 3.94 14.13 -4.04
CA HIS A 246 5.22 13.42 -3.97
C HIS A 246 5.04 11.95 -3.55
N PHE A 247 4.20 11.70 -2.53
CA PHE A 247 3.92 10.34 -2.09
C PHE A 247 3.29 9.51 -3.22
N ILE A 248 2.27 10.03 -3.88
CA ILE A 248 1.57 9.32 -4.97
C ILE A 248 2.53 9.06 -6.14
N GLU A 249 3.21 10.10 -6.63
CA GLU A 249 3.97 10.03 -7.88
C GLU A 249 5.33 9.37 -7.71
N GLN A 250 6.02 9.59 -6.60
CA GLN A 250 7.37 9.08 -6.40
C GLN A 250 7.43 7.87 -5.48
N VAL A 251 6.76 7.93 -4.32
CA VAL A 251 6.86 6.86 -3.33
C VAL A 251 5.98 5.67 -3.72
N TYR A 252 4.69 5.90 -3.92
CA TYR A 252 3.72 4.85 -4.22
C TYR A 252 4.03 4.15 -5.54
N GLN A 253 4.30 4.91 -6.61
CA GLN A 253 4.53 4.39 -7.96
C GLN A 253 5.86 3.66 -8.12
N HIS A 254 6.95 4.20 -7.53
CA HIS A 254 8.31 3.81 -7.85
C HIS A 254 9.11 3.16 -6.71
N LYS A 255 8.69 3.35 -5.45
CA LYS A 255 9.44 2.85 -4.28
C LYS A 255 8.66 1.83 -3.46
N ARG A 256 7.33 1.98 -3.39
CA ARG A 256 6.48 1.12 -2.57
C ARG A 256 6.24 -0.23 -3.24
N ILE A 257 6.66 -1.31 -2.58
CA ILE A 257 6.43 -2.68 -3.07
C ILE A 257 5.05 -3.21 -2.66
N HIS A 258 4.43 -3.98 -3.56
CA HIS A 258 3.11 -4.58 -3.38
C HIS A 258 3.17 -6.10 -3.37
N SER A 259 2.65 -6.73 -2.32
CA SER A 259 2.63 -8.21 -2.24
C SER A 259 1.79 -8.86 -3.34
N ALA A 260 0.72 -8.18 -3.80
CA ALA A 260 -0.11 -8.66 -4.91
C ALA A 260 0.61 -8.61 -6.27
N LEU A 261 1.68 -7.82 -6.39
CA LEU A 261 2.53 -7.70 -7.58
C LEU A 261 3.85 -8.48 -7.42
N GLY A 262 3.89 -9.50 -6.57
CA GLY A 262 5.13 -10.25 -6.32
C GLY A 262 6.23 -9.42 -5.63
N TYR A 263 5.84 -8.41 -4.86
CA TYR A 263 6.74 -7.43 -4.22
C TYR A 263 7.49 -6.53 -5.21
N LEU A 264 6.92 -6.30 -6.39
CA LEU A 264 7.33 -5.24 -7.29
C LEU A 264 6.61 -3.93 -6.93
N THR A 265 7.16 -2.82 -7.38
CA THR A 265 6.43 -1.54 -7.41
C THR A 265 5.44 -1.54 -8.58
N PRO A 266 4.41 -0.68 -8.58
CA PRO A 266 3.50 -0.54 -9.72
C PRO A 266 4.22 -0.27 -11.04
N ALA A 267 5.21 0.60 -11.03
CA ALA A 267 6.00 0.95 -12.22
C ALA A 267 6.82 -0.23 -12.75
N GLU A 268 7.49 -0.97 -11.86
CA GLU A 268 8.27 -2.16 -12.25
C GLU A 268 7.36 -3.26 -12.82
N PHE A 269 6.20 -3.49 -12.19
CA PHE A 269 5.27 -4.51 -12.65
C PHE A 269 4.74 -4.21 -14.05
N GLU A 270 4.32 -2.97 -14.29
CA GLU A 270 3.84 -2.53 -15.61
C GLU A 270 4.94 -2.63 -16.66
N ALA A 271 6.15 -2.16 -16.37
CA ALA A 271 7.28 -2.26 -17.28
C ALA A 271 7.63 -3.72 -17.63
N GLN A 272 7.60 -4.64 -16.65
CA GLN A 272 7.82 -6.06 -16.90
C GLN A 272 6.71 -6.68 -17.74
N TRP A 273 5.46 -6.26 -17.54
CA TRP A 273 4.34 -6.75 -18.32
C TRP A 273 4.46 -6.31 -19.78
N LEU A 274 4.75 -5.03 -20.05
CA LEU A 274 4.96 -4.49 -21.39
C LEU A 274 6.12 -5.19 -22.10
N ALA A 275 7.26 -5.36 -21.44
CA ALA A 275 8.42 -6.05 -22.01
C ALA A 275 8.16 -7.53 -22.36
N ARG A 276 7.17 -8.18 -21.74
CA ARG A 276 6.74 -9.54 -22.13
C ARG A 276 5.89 -9.56 -23.38
N GLN A 277 5.10 -8.51 -23.62
CA GLN A 277 4.27 -8.38 -24.83
C GLN A 277 5.10 -8.09 -26.09
N GLU A 278 6.22 -7.37 -25.92
CA GLU A 278 7.12 -7.00 -27.02
C GLU A 278 8.00 -8.20 -27.49
N LYS A 279 8.11 -9.28 -26.71
CA LYS A 279 8.86 -10.46 -27.12
C LYS A 279 8.00 -11.28 -28.11
N PRO A 280 8.46 -11.51 -29.36
CA PRO A 280 7.74 -12.40 -30.27
C PRO A 280 7.58 -13.76 -29.62
N GLN A 281 6.34 -14.29 -29.62
CA GLN A 281 6.14 -15.68 -29.23
C GLN A 281 6.99 -16.55 -30.15
N PRO A 282 7.76 -17.54 -29.63
CA PRO A 282 8.40 -18.52 -30.49
C PRO A 282 7.30 -19.16 -31.30
N LEU A 283 7.43 -19.13 -32.64
CA LEU A 283 6.55 -19.86 -33.57
C LEU A 283 6.51 -21.31 -33.15
N PRO A 284 5.32 -21.97 -33.20
CA PRO A 284 5.14 -23.35 -32.79
C PRO A 284 5.94 -24.32 -33.65
#